data_3281dafbd181c44e644b69866e298347
#
_entry.id   3281dafbd181c44e644b69866e298347
#
_cell.length_a   1.000
_cell.length_b   1.000
_cell.length_c   1.000
_cell.angle_alpha   90.00
_cell.angle_beta   90.00
_cell.angle_gamma   90.00
#
_symmetry.space_group_name_H-M   'P 1'
#
loop_
_entity.id
_entity.type
_entity.pdbx_description
1 polymer ?
#
loop_
_entity_poly.entity_id
_entity_poly.type
_entity_poly.pdbx_seq_one_letter_code
_entity_poly.pdbx_strand_id
1 'polypeptide(L)'
;MIQFKRADHINISVPPERLEEARKFYTEVLGLAQIERPDKIFGSRGYWFNIGDIQLHISCEHPLPRSSRHTAFEVTDIAAARKRLEKHGVEITEEPVLPGRDRFAFIDPFGNRMELLEITG
;
A
#
# COMPACT_ATOMS: atom_id res chain seq x y z
N MET A 1 20.96 -12.80 -19.37
CA MET A 1 19.64 -12.46 -18.84
C MET A 1 19.70 -12.37 -17.33
N ILE A 2 18.83 -11.56 -16.75
CA ILE A 2 18.73 -11.44 -15.29
C ILE A 2 17.72 -12.45 -14.80
N GLN A 3 18.06 -13.19 -13.72
CA GLN A 3 17.17 -14.14 -13.08
C GLN A 3 16.47 -13.44 -11.91
N PHE A 4 15.19 -13.14 -12.07
CA PHE A 4 14.41 -12.50 -10.98
C PHE A 4 13.86 -13.58 -10.04
N LYS A 5 13.87 -13.33 -8.74
CA LYS A 5 13.31 -14.24 -7.73
C LYS A 5 11.95 -13.77 -7.22
N ARG A 6 11.87 -12.54 -6.78
CA ARG A 6 10.64 -11.97 -6.20
C ARG A 6 10.79 -10.47 -6.02
N ALA A 7 9.70 -9.80 -5.69
CA ALA A 7 9.77 -8.44 -5.21
C ALA A 7 10.21 -8.45 -3.74
N ASP A 8 11.13 -7.57 -3.34
CA ASP A 8 11.59 -7.43 -1.96
C ASP A 8 10.74 -6.41 -1.19
N HIS A 9 10.58 -5.25 -1.77
CA HIS A 9 9.75 -4.20 -1.18
C HIS A 9 9.20 -3.29 -2.26
N ILE A 10 8.18 -2.54 -1.89
CA ILE A 10 7.69 -1.41 -2.68
C ILE A 10 7.92 -0.15 -1.88
N ASN A 11 8.14 0.96 -2.57
CA ASN A 11 8.28 2.27 -1.93
C ASN A 11 7.19 3.21 -2.43
N ILE A 12 6.50 3.83 -1.48
CA ILE A 12 5.55 4.89 -1.77
C ILE A 12 6.02 6.18 -1.12
N SER A 13 5.53 7.30 -1.61
CA SER A 13 5.93 8.61 -1.12
C SER A 13 4.76 9.34 -0.50
N VAL A 14 5.05 10.08 0.56
CA VAL A 14 4.07 10.94 1.22
C VAL A 14 4.72 12.31 1.47
N PRO A 15 3.92 13.39 1.57
CA PRO A 15 4.47 14.70 1.93
C PRO A 15 5.16 14.62 3.29
N PRO A 16 6.32 15.27 3.46
CA PRO A 16 7.07 15.20 4.72
C PRO A 16 6.24 15.59 5.95
N GLU A 17 5.38 16.59 5.82
CA GLU A 17 4.55 17.08 6.93
C GLU A 17 3.41 16.12 7.29
N ARG A 18 3.15 15.11 6.46
CA ARG A 18 2.10 14.12 6.70
C ARG A 18 2.65 12.73 7.01
N LEU A 19 3.94 12.62 7.28
CA LEU A 19 4.57 11.32 7.50
C LEU A 19 3.96 10.56 8.69
N GLU A 20 3.67 11.25 9.79
CA GLU A 20 3.08 10.61 10.97
C GLU A 20 1.64 10.17 10.71
N GLU A 21 0.89 10.93 9.92
CA GLU A 21 -0.44 10.54 9.46
C GLU A 21 -0.38 9.26 8.62
N ALA A 22 0.66 9.14 7.78
CA ALA A 22 0.89 7.94 6.98
C ALA A 22 1.16 6.72 7.88
N ARG A 23 2.00 6.86 8.90
CA ARG A 23 2.27 5.79 9.84
C ARG A 23 0.97 5.28 10.47
N LYS A 24 0.11 6.19 10.91
CA LYS A 24 -1.18 5.83 11.50
C LYS A 24 -2.09 5.12 10.50
N PHE A 25 -2.17 5.62 9.26
CA PHE A 25 -3.00 4.99 8.24
C PHE A 25 -2.58 3.55 8.00
N TYR A 26 -1.29 3.31 7.79
CA TYR A 26 -0.80 1.98 7.44
C TYR A 26 -0.83 1.01 8.63
N THR A 27 -0.70 1.49 9.86
CA THR A 27 -0.84 0.64 11.05
C THR A 27 -2.28 0.45 11.50
N GLU A 28 -3.08 1.52 11.55
CA GLU A 28 -4.41 1.50 12.16
C GLU A 28 -5.52 1.14 11.16
N VAL A 29 -5.43 1.63 9.92
CA VAL A 29 -6.44 1.32 8.90
C VAL A 29 -6.13 0.03 8.18
N LEU A 30 -4.91 -0.12 7.63
CA LEU A 30 -4.51 -1.33 6.93
C LEU A 30 -4.08 -2.46 7.86
N GLY A 31 -3.69 -2.16 9.08
CA GLY A 31 -3.30 -3.18 10.05
C GLY A 31 -1.92 -3.77 9.82
N LEU A 32 -1.01 -3.03 9.17
CA LEU A 32 0.33 -3.54 8.90
C LEU A 32 1.21 -3.47 10.13
N ALA A 33 2.10 -4.46 10.28
CA ALA A 33 3.11 -4.45 11.32
C ALA A 33 4.26 -3.54 10.93
N GLN A 34 4.53 -2.52 11.72
CA GLN A 34 5.69 -1.66 11.53
C GLN A 34 6.96 -2.40 11.94
N ILE A 35 8.01 -2.26 11.13
CA ILE A 35 9.32 -2.84 11.41
C ILE A 35 10.36 -1.73 11.54
N GLU A 36 11.51 -2.06 12.11
CA GLU A 36 12.58 -1.10 12.30
C GLU A 36 13.15 -0.65 10.95
N ARG A 37 13.27 0.68 10.78
CA ARG A 37 13.98 1.28 9.66
C ARG A 37 15.34 1.76 10.18
N PRO A 38 16.46 1.41 9.52
CA PRO A 38 17.78 1.81 10.01
C PRO A 38 18.04 3.29 9.75
N ASP A 39 17.39 4.17 10.52
CA ASP A 39 17.41 5.62 10.32
C ASP A 39 18.81 6.21 10.41
N LYS A 40 19.72 5.57 11.16
CA LYS A 40 21.10 6.05 11.28
C LYS A 40 21.87 5.93 9.98
N ILE A 41 21.44 5.04 9.08
CA ILE A 41 22.07 4.83 7.77
C ILE A 41 21.51 5.81 6.75
N PHE A 42 20.21 6.11 6.84
CA PHE A 42 19.54 7.02 5.91
C PHE A 42 19.57 8.45 6.44
N GLY A 43 19.89 9.40 5.58
CA GLY A 43 19.82 10.83 5.91
C GLY A 43 18.43 11.42 5.78
N SER A 44 17.40 10.58 5.68
CA SER A 44 16.01 10.97 5.43
C SER A 44 15.08 10.29 6.41
N ARG A 45 13.82 10.76 6.46
CA ARG A 45 12.78 10.20 7.31
C ARG A 45 11.90 9.24 6.51
N GLY A 46 11.35 8.24 7.19
CA GLY A 46 10.44 7.29 6.60
C GLY A 46 10.03 6.21 7.58
N TYR A 47 9.20 5.28 7.11
CA TYR A 47 8.75 4.13 7.90
C TYR A 47 8.74 2.88 7.04
N TRP A 48 8.98 1.75 7.68
CA TRP A 48 8.94 0.43 7.04
C TRP A 48 7.89 -0.45 7.71
N PHE A 49 7.21 -1.26 6.90
CA PHE A 49 6.17 -2.19 7.36
C PHE A 49 6.33 -3.53 6.65
N ASN A 50 5.83 -4.59 7.28
CA ASN A 50 5.58 -5.85 6.57
C ASN A 50 4.23 -5.76 5.86
N ILE A 51 4.17 -6.27 4.64
CA ILE A 51 2.95 -6.38 3.86
C ILE A 51 2.98 -7.68 3.07
N GLY A 52 2.13 -8.66 3.46
CA GLY A 52 2.27 -10.00 2.90
C GLY A 52 3.65 -10.57 3.19
N ASP A 53 4.31 -11.07 2.15
CA ASP A 53 5.66 -11.64 2.23
C ASP A 53 6.76 -10.68 1.80
N ILE A 54 6.42 -9.40 1.57
CA ILE A 54 7.37 -8.35 1.22
C ILE A 54 7.26 -7.20 2.21
N GLN A 55 7.95 -6.10 1.94
CA GLN A 55 7.90 -4.91 2.78
C GLN A 55 7.28 -3.73 2.03
N LEU A 56 6.66 -2.84 2.78
CA LEU A 56 6.24 -1.53 2.31
C LEU A 56 7.14 -0.50 2.95
N HIS A 57 7.79 0.31 2.13
CA HIS A 57 8.61 1.42 2.57
C HIS A 57 7.90 2.72 2.26
N ILE A 58 7.90 3.65 3.20
CA ILE A 58 7.36 4.99 3.01
C ILE A 58 8.50 5.98 3.10
N SER A 59 8.66 6.79 2.06
CA SER A 59 9.62 7.89 2.03
C SER A 59 8.88 9.22 1.90
N CYS A 60 9.59 10.32 2.18
CA CYS A 60 9.04 11.66 2.08
C CYS A 60 9.42 12.27 0.74
N GLU A 61 8.42 12.82 0.05
CA GLU A 61 8.60 13.47 -1.23
C GLU A 61 7.44 14.45 -1.44
N HIS A 62 7.67 15.52 -2.18
CA HIS A 62 6.60 16.44 -2.52
C HIS A 62 5.52 15.71 -3.32
N PRO A 63 4.24 16.06 -3.10
CA PRO A 63 3.14 15.35 -3.77
C PRO A 63 3.30 15.37 -5.29
N LEU A 64 3.14 14.19 -5.88
CA LEU A 64 3.05 14.03 -7.32
C LEU A 64 1.58 13.98 -7.73
N PRO A 65 1.24 14.34 -8.97
CA PRO A 65 -0.11 14.16 -9.45
C PRO A 65 -0.52 12.69 -9.36
N ARG A 66 -1.81 12.45 -9.09
CA ARG A 66 -2.35 11.08 -9.12
C ARG A 66 -2.11 10.46 -10.49
N SER A 67 -1.82 9.17 -10.49
CA SER A 67 -1.59 8.42 -11.73
C SER A 67 -2.24 7.05 -11.61
N SER A 68 -2.21 6.29 -12.71
CA SER A 68 -2.68 4.91 -12.71
C SER A 68 -1.64 3.92 -12.15
N ARG A 69 -0.46 4.41 -11.77
CA ARG A 69 0.57 3.53 -11.19
C ARG A 69 0.08 2.92 -9.90
N HIS A 70 0.25 1.61 -9.77
CA HIS A 70 -0.20 0.92 -8.57
C HIS A 70 0.53 -0.40 -8.39
N THR A 71 0.43 -0.93 -7.18
CA THR A 71 0.82 -2.30 -6.86
C THR A 71 -0.45 -3.05 -6.50
N ALA A 72 -0.57 -4.30 -6.93
CA ALA A 72 -1.68 -5.16 -6.59
C ALA A 72 -1.24 -6.18 -5.54
N PHE A 73 -2.05 -6.32 -4.49
CA PHE A 73 -1.82 -7.28 -3.42
C PHE A 73 -2.95 -8.29 -3.38
N GLU A 74 -2.58 -9.56 -3.25
CA GLU A 74 -3.55 -10.61 -3.00
C GLU A 74 -3.94 -10.60 -1.53
N VAL A 75 -5.25 -10.66 -1.25
CA VAL A 75 -5.79 -10.75 0.10
C VAL A 75 -6.63 -12.02 0.23
N THR A 76 -6.84 -12.46 1.47
CA THR A 76 -7.60 -13.69 1.72
C THR A 76 -9.10 -13.47 1.71
N ASP A 77 -9.57 -12.25 2.00
CA ASP A 77 -11.00 -11.92 2.09
C ASP A 77 -11.21 -10.49 1.60
N ILE A 78 -11.52 -10.34 0.32
CA ILE A 78 -11.65 -9.02 -0.30
C ILE A 78 -12.91 -8.29 0.18
N ALA A 79 -13.96 -9.01 0.53
CA ALA A 79 -15.18 -8.38 1.06
C ALA A 79 -14.91 -7.74 2.42
N ALA A 80 -14.16 -8.42 3.29
CA ALA A 80 -13.78 -7.88 4.59
C ALA A 80 -12.83 -6.67 4.43
N ALA A 81 -11.92 -6.75 3.48
CA ALA A 81 -11.00 -5.63 3.19
C ALA A 81 -11.79 -4.40 2.73
N ARG A 82 -12.76 -4.57 1.84
CA ARG A 82 -13.62 -3.46 1.38
C ARG A 82 -14.37 -2.83 2.55
N LYS A 83 -14.99 -3.64 3.39
CA LYS A 83 -15.75 -3.13 4.56
C LYS A 83 -14.85 -2.32 5.49
N ARG A 84 -13.64 -2.79 5.73
CA ARG A 84 -12.70 -2.08 6.60
C ARG A 84 -12.32 -0.73 6.01
N LEU A 85 -11.99 -0.69 4.72
CA LEU A 85 -11.64 0.56 4.06
C LEU A 85 -12.82 1.54 4.02
N GLU A 86 -14.01 1.06 3.72
CA GLU A 86 -15.23 1.89 3.73
C GLU A 86 -15.52 2.44 5.13
N LYS A 87 -15.35 1.64 6.16
CA LYS A 87 -15.53 2.06 7.55
C LYS A 87 -14.61 3.24 7.91
N HIS A 88 -13.43 3.27 7.35
CA HIS A 88 -12.45 4.33 7.60
C HIS A 88 -12.51 5.46 6.57
N GLY A 89 -13.52 5.46 5.70
CA GLY A 89 -13.72 6.53 4.73
C GLY A 89 -12.68 6.58 3.61
N VAL A 90 -12.04 5.45 3.32
CA VAL A 90 -11.02 5.38 2.27
C VAL A 90 -11.67 5.40 0.89
N GLU A 91 -11.11 6.16 -0.03
CA GLU A 91 -11.59 6.25 -1.41
C GLU A 91 -11.38 4.92 -2.14
N ILE A 92 -12.46 4.33 -2.66
CA ILE A 92 -12.42 3.07 -3.39
C ILE A 92 -12.76 3.34 -4.86
N THR A 93 -12.02 2.69 -5.76
CA THR A 93 -12.26 2.74 -7.20
C THR A 93 -12.54 1.32 -7.68
N GLU A 94 -13.68 1.13 -8.35
CA GLU A 94 -13.99 -0.15 -8.97
C GLU A 94 -13.09 -0.39 -10.18
N GLU A 95 -12.73 -1.67 -10.39
CA GLU A 95 -11.88 -2.09 -11.50
C GLU A 95 -12.69 -2.95 -12.46
N PRO A 96 -12.31 -3.02 -13.75
CA PRO A 96 -12.95 -3.94 -14.68
C PRO A 96 -12.87 -5.37 -14.18
N VAL A 97 -13.96 -6.14 -14.40
CA VAL A 97 -14.04 -7.53 -13.96
C VAL A 97 -13.08 -8.38 -14.78
N LEU A 98 -12.30 -9.19 -14.07
CA LEU A 98 -11.41 -10.19 -14.68
C LEU A 98 -11.81 -11.60 -14.23
N PRO A 99 -11.72 -12.58 -15.12
CA PRO A 99 -11.98 -13.98 -14.73
C PRO A 99 -11.00 -14.45 -13.65
N GLY A 100 -11.50 -15.21 -12.69
CA GLY A 100 -10.67 -15.86 -11.69
C GLY A 100 -10.23 -14.99 -10.52
N ARG A 101 -10.71 -13.76 -10.44
CA ARG A 101 -10.39 -12.89 -9.31
C ARG A 101 -11.45 -11.83 -9.10
N ASP A 102 -11.66 -11.47 -7.85
CA ASP A 102 -12.36 -10.26 -7.46
C ASP A 102 -11.33 -9.19 -7.11
N ARG A 103 -11.57 -7.95 -7.47
CA ARG A 103 -10.59 -6.90 -7.23
C ARG A 103 -11.23 -5.51 -7.18
N PHE A 104 -10.57 -4.61 -6.48
CA PHE A 104 -10.84 -3.19 -6.51
C PHE A 104 -9.54 -2.43 -6.19
N ALA A 105 -9.54 -1.13 -6.42
CA ALA A 105 -8.42 -0.29 -6.01
C ALA A 105 -8.87 0.67 -4.91
N PHE A 106 -7.93 1.13 -4.10
CA PHE A 106 -8.16 2.23 -3.20
C PHE A 106 -7.05 3.28 -3.35
N ILE A 107 -7.37 4.50 -2.99
CA ILE A 107 -6.42 5.61 -2.98
C ILE A 107 -6.16 5.95 -1.52
N ASP A 108 -4.90 5.92 -1.10
CA ASP A 108 -4.57 6.30 0.27
C ASP A 108 -4.74 7.83 0.45
N PRO A 109 -4.69 8.35 1.69
CA PRO A 109 -4.90 9.78 1.92
C PRO A 109 -3.89 10.69 1.22
N PHE A 110 -2.80 10.13 0.68
CA PHE A 110 -1.70 10.89 0.08
C PHE A 110 -1.67 10.76 -1.45
N GLY A 111 -2.65 10.06 -2.03
CA GLY A 111 -2.77 9.91 -3.47
C GLY A 111 -2.13 8.65 -4.05
N ASN A 112 -1.61 7.75 -3.21
CA ASN A 112 -1.06 6.48 -3.69
C ASN A 112 -2.18 5.50 -4.00
N ARG A 113 -2.11 4.86 -5.18
CA ARG A 113 -3.11 3.88 -5.62
C ARG A 113 -2.63 2.48 -5.32
N MET A 114 -3.51 1.66 -4.75
CA MET A 114 -3.24 0.25 -4.48
C MET A 114 -4.43 -0.58 -4.94
N GLU A 115 -4.16 -1.73 -5.53
CA GLU A 115 -5.18 -2.70 -5.90
C GLU A 115 -5.17 -3.85 -4.90
N LEU A 116 -6.35 -4.31 -4.50
CA LEU A 116 -6.51 -5.54 -3.73
C LEU A 116 -7.26 -6.54 -4.58
N LEU A 117 -6.84 -7.80 -4.51
CA LEU A 117 -7.50 -8.88 -5.24
C LEU A 117 -7.56 -10.15 -4.42
N GLU A 118 -8.61 -10.92 -4.66
CA GLU A 118 -8.75 -12.26 -4.11
C GLU A 118 -8.89 -13.22 -5.29
N ILE A 119 -8.08 -14.28 -5.28
CA ILE A 119 -8.16 -15.29 -6.33
C ILE A 119 -9.38 -16.19 -6.06
N THR A 120 -10.26 -16.33 -7.04
CA THR A 120 -11.53 -17.04 -6.89
C THR A 120 -11.64 -18.31 -7.74
N GLY A 121 -10.67 -18.57 -8.59
CA GLY A 121 -10.78 -19.78 -9.41
C GLY A 121 -9.62 -20.12 -10.25
#